data_24c109571acf82eb93924652305b7a82
#
_entry.id   24c109571acf82eb93924652305b7a82
#
_cell.length_a   1.000
_cell.length_b   1.000
_cell.length_c   1.000
_cell.angle_alpha   90.00
_cell.angle_beta   90.00
_cell.angle_gamma   90.00
#
_symmetry.space_group_name_H-M   'P 1'
#
loop_
_entity.id
_entity.type
_entity.pdbx_description
1 polymer ?
#
loop_
_entity_poly.entity_id
_entity_poly.type
_entity_poly.pdbx_seq_one_letter_code
_entity_poly.pdbx_strand_id
1 'polypeptide(L)'
;KITNYLSLQLKIPKDEIYLASTGVIGEPLNDSKIIKKIPFLIQNLGNNVKLWEKAANAIRTTDTFSKFHSETFSNEKFLFINGIAKGSGMVHPNMATMLSFIFTNYDFKSSNLINDFRRIVDKTFNSISIDSDTSTSDMVLLFSIKGEKSFKNKNQLKLTFLEKLEKVMLELAQLIVKDGE
;
A
#
# COMPACT_ATOMS: atom_id res chain seq x y z
N LYS A 1 12.50 17.60 4.09
CA LYS A 1 13.07 18.06 2.79
C LYS A 1 12.30 17.43 1.61
N ILE A 2 12.17 16.09 1.53
CA ILE A 2 11.48 15.35 0.45
C ILE A 2 10.04 15.84 0.27
N THR A 3 9.24 15.92 1.34
CA THR A 3 7.85 16.39 1.30
C THR A 3 7.74 17.84 0.79
N ASN A 4 8.65 18.73 1.21
CA ASN A 4 8.69 20.11 0.72
C ASN A 4 8.95 20.16 -0.78
N TYR A 5 9.92 19.39 -1.25
CA TYR A 5 10.25 19.34 -2.67
C TYR A 5 9.08 18.79 -3.51
N LEU A 6 8.48 17.66 -3.08
CA LEU A 6 7.32 17.08 -3.75
C LEU A 6 6.11 18.04 -3.78
N SER A 7 5.82 18.71 -2.66
CA SER A 7 4.74 19.68 -2.55
C SER A 7 4.88 20.81 -3.60
N LEU A 8 6.09 21.33 -3.77
CA LEU A 8 6.38 22.36 -4.78
C LEU A 8 6.24 21.82 -6.20
N GLN A 9 6.74 20.63 -6.48
CA GLN A 9 6.71 20.05 -7.84
C GLN A 9 5.31 19.62 -8.27
N LEU A 10 4.52 19.05 -7.37
CA LEU A 10 3.19 18.52 -7.65
C LEU A 10 2.07 19.55 -7.37
N LYS A 11 2.38 20.68 -6.72
CA LYS A 11 1.42 21.70 -6.28
C LYS A 11 0.32 21.15 -5.38
N ILE A 12 0.69 20.24 -4.48
CA ILE A 12 -0.20 19.65 -3.48
C ILE A 12 0.23 20.05 -2.07
N PRO A 13 -0.69 20.14 -1.11
CA PRO A 13 -0.37 20.44 0.29
C PRO A 13 0.64 19.43 0.86
N LYS A 14 1.55 19.91 1.69
CA LYS A 14 2.62 19.09 2.27
C LYS A 14 2.07 18.00 3.20
N ASP A 15 0.99 18.26 3.88
CA ASP A 15 0.27 17.37 4.80
C ASP A 15 -0.51 16.26 4.06
N GLU A 16 -0.65 16.38 2.75
CA GLU A 16 -1.20 15.32 1.89
C GLU A 16 -0.11 14.35 1.34
N ILE A 17 1.16 14.56 1.71
CA ILE A 17 2.29 13.73 1.26
C ILE A 17 2.72 12.80 2.39
N TYR A 18 2.52 11.51 2.19
CA TYR A 18 2.91 10.47 3.12
C TYR A 18 4.23 9.85 2.68
N LEU A 19 5.15 9.66 3.63
CA LEU A 19 6.43 9.00 3.40
C LEU A 19 6.45 7.68 4.16
N ALA A 20 6.93 6.64 3.48
CA ALA A 20 7.25 5.36 4.07
C ALA A 20 8.68 4.99 3.67
N SER A 21 9.45 4.49 4.59
CA SER A 21 10.84 4.08 4.33
C SER A 21 11.22 2.92 5.23
N THR A 22 12.13 2.10 4.73
CA THR A 22 12.84 1.07 5.48
C THR A 22 14.29 1.08 5.05
N GLY A 23 15.19 0.58 5.90
CA GLY A 23 16.63 0.52 5.64
C GLY A 23 17.38 0.01 6.84
N VAL A 24 18.70 0.09 6.80
CA VAL A 24 19.58 -0.33 7.90
C VAL A 24 19.35 0.56 9.12
N ILE A 25 19.11 -0.05 10.27
CA ILE A 25 18.90 0.65 11.54
C ILE A 25 20.16 1.45 11.88
N GLY A 26 19.96 2.74 12.23
CA GLY A 26 21.05 3.66 12.56
C GLY A 26 21.68 4.38 11.37
N GLU A 27 21.39 3.98 10.12
CA GLU A 27 21.88 4.64 8.93
C GLU A 27 20.97 5.80 8.51
N PRO A 28 21.49 7.03 8.32
CA PRO A 28 20.69 8.16 7.89
C PRO A 28 20.16 7.99 6.45
N LEU A 29 18.88 8.26 6.26
CA LEU A 29 18.29 8.27 4.92
C LEU A 29 18.91 9.40 4.07
N ASN A 30 19.48 9.04 2.92
CA ASN A 30 20.04 10.02 1.98
C ASN A 30 18.94 10.70 1.17
N ASP A 31 18.36 11.76 1.73
CA ASP A 31 17.27 12.53 1.11
C ASP A 31 17.66 13.19 -0.23
N SER A 32 18.92 13.57 -0.40
CA SER A 32 19.39 14.20 -1.64
C SER A 32 19.39 13.25 -2.84
N LYS A 33 19.68 11.94 -2.62
CA LYS A 33 19.56 10.92 -3.68
C LYS A 33 18.12 10.77 -4.14
N ILE A 34 17.17 10.78 -3.21
CA ILE A 34 15.72 10.68 -3.48
C ILE A 34 15.28 11.92 -4.25
N ILE A 35 15.58 13.12 -3.75
CA ILE A 35 15.18 14.39 -4.35
C ILE A 35 15.67 14.49 -5.81
N LYS A 36 16.88 14.07 -6.11
CA LYS A 36 17.42 14.04 -7.49
C LYS A 36 16.62 13.16 -8.45
N LYS A 37 15.92 12.12 -7.95
CA LYS A 37 15.13 11.21 -8.78
C LYS A 37 13.66 11.63 -8.96
N ILE A 38 13.15 12.52 -8.12
CA ILE A 38 11.75 12.95 -8.17
C ILE A 38 11.33 13.52 -9.53
N PRO A 39 12.10 14.42 -10.20
CA PRO A 39 11.70 14.91 -11.52
C PRO A 39 11.50 13.81 -12.55
N PHE A 40 12.40 12.83 -12.58
CA PHE A 40 12.30 11.66 -13.46
C PHE A 40 11.03 10.84 -13.13
N LEU A 41 10.73 10.62 -11.85
CA LEU A 41 9.55 9.86 -11.43
C LEU A 41 8.26 10.59 -11.84
N ILE A 42 8.20 11.91 -11.65
CA ILE A 42 7.03 12.72 -12.04
C ILE A 42 6.78 12.65 -13.55
N GLN A 43 7.82 12.73 -14.37
CA GLN A 43 7.71 12.63 -15.83
C GLN A 43 7.26 11.23 -16.30
N ASN A 44 7.47 10.20 -15.49
CA ASN A 44 7.13 8.81 -15.81
C ASN A 44 5.91 8.31 -15.05
N LEU A 45 5.10 9.19 -14.46
CA LEU A 45 3.83 8.82 -13.86
C LEU A 45 2.87 8.25 -14.92
N GLY A 46 2.09 7.25 -14.52
CA GLY A 46 1.09 6.64 -15.39
C GLY A 46 0.19 5.67 -14.64
N ASN A 47 -0.72 5.02 -15.36
CA ASN A 47 -1.82 4.23 -14.79
C ASN A 47 -1.97 2.83 -15.41
N ASN A 48 -0.90 2.21 -15.85
CA ASN A 48 -0.94 0.86 -16.43
C ASN A 48 -0.32 -0.21 -15.51
N VAL A 49 -0.64 -1.47 -15.77
CA VAL A 49 -0.20 -2.63 -14.97
C VAL A 49 1.32 -2.70 -14.86
N LYS A 50 2.05 -2.43 -15.96
CA LYS A 50 3.53 -2.46 -15.96
C LYS A 50 4.15 -1.44 -14.99
N LEU A 51 3.50 -0.31 -14.76
CA LEU A 51 3.96 0.69 -13.78
C LEU A 51 3.69 0.22 -12.35
N TRP A 52 2.59 -0.48 -12.10
CA TRP A 52 2.33 -1.14 -10.82
C TRP A 52 3.39 -2.20 -10.50
N GLU A 53 3.71 -3.05 -11.46
CA GLU A 53 4.79 -4.05 -11.33
C GLU A 53 6.14 -3.39 -11.04
N LYS A 54 6.47 -2.31 -11.76
CA LYS A 54 7.70 -1.53 -11.52
C LYS A 54 7.72 -0.90 -10.13
N ALA A 55 6.59 -0.37 -9.65
CA ALA A 55 6.49 0.19 -8.30
C ALA A 55 6.68 -0.91 -7.24
N ALA A 56 6.00 -2.05 -7.39
CA ALA A 56 6.16 -3.19 -6.50
C ALA A 56 7.60 -3.71 -6.48
N ASN A 57 8.27 -3.74 -7.64
CA ASN A 57 9.66 -4.14 -7.74
C ASN A 57 10.62 -3.11 -7.12
N ALA A 58 10.30 -1.82 -7.22
CA ALA A 58 11.16 -0.75 -6.71
C ALA A 58 11.22 -0.64 -5.19
N ILE A 59 10.19 -1.10 -4.47
CA ILE A 59 10.15 -1.08 -2.99
C ILE A 59 10.80 -2.31 -2.34
N ARG A 60 11.22 -3.31 -3.14
CA ARG A 60 11.90 -4.51 -2.64
C ARG A 60 13.25 -4.16 -1.99
N THR A 61 13.62 -4.96 -0.99
CA THR A 61 14.95 -4.97 -0.37
C THR A 61 15.57 -6.36 -0.49
N THR A 62 15.31 -7.25 0.44
CA THR A 62 15.73 -8.65 0.40
C THR A 62 14.73 -9.54 -0.35
N ASP A 63 13.54 -9.04 -0.63
CA ASP A 63 12.51 -9.76 -1.37
C ASP A 63 13.03 -10.36 -2.68
N THR A 64 12.73 -11.63 -2.98
CA THR A 64 13.17 -12.32 -4.20
C THR A 64 12.29 -12.02 -5.40
N PHE A 65 11.01 -11.67 -5.17
CA PHE A 65 10.06 -11.26 -6.21
C PHE A 65 9.18 -10.09 -5.75
N SER A 66 8.59 -9.38 -6.73
CA SER A 66 7.65 -8.29 -6.47
C SER A 66 6.28 -8.83 -6.06
N LYS A 67 5.64 -8.18 -5.07
CA LYS A 67 4.35 -8.59 -4.53
C LYS A 67 3.29 -7.55 -4.89
N PHE A 68 2.33 -7.95 -5.71
CA PHE A 68 1.17 -7.13 -6.03
C PHE A 68 -0.06 -8.02 -6.27
N HIS A 69 -1.22 -7.49 -5.96
CA HIS A 69 -2.51 -8.13 -6.23
C HIS A 69 -3.57 -7.09 -6.53
N SER A 70 -4.52 -7.45 -7.39
CA SER A 70 -5.62 -6.57 -7.81
C SER A 70 -6.93 -7.29 -7.82
N GLU A 71 -7.98 -6.64 -7.33
CA GLU A 71 -9.36 -7.09 -7.44
C GLU A 71 -10.22 -6.01 -8.09
N THR A 72 -11.20 -6.46 -8.86
CA THR A 72 -12.26 -5.60 -9.41
C THR A 72 -13.60 -6.05 -8.86
N PHE A 73 -14.53 -5.12 -8.70
CA PHE A 73 -15.85 -5.41 -8.18
C PHE A 73 -16.88 -4.38 -8.66
N SER A 74 -18.17 -4.75 -8.54
CA SER A 74 -19.33 -4.01 -9.03
C SER A 74 -19.60 -4.15 -10.54
N ASN A 75 -20.84 -4.50 -10.86
CA ASN A 75 -21.33 -4.61 -12.24
C ASN A 75 -21.84 -3.26 -12.81
N GLU A 76 -22.11 -2.27 -11.94
CA GLU A 76 -22.65 -0.97 -12.36
C GLU A 76 -21.55 0.02 -12.77
N LYS A 77 -20.39 -0.05 -12.12
CA LYS A 77 -19.23 0.82 -12.36
C LYS A 77 -17.96 0.07 -12.05
N PHE A 78 -16.93 0.32 -12.82
CA PHE A 78 -15.63 -0.29 -12.60
C PHE A 78 -15.02 0.22 -11.29
N LEU A 79 -15.03 -0.63 -10.27
CA LEU A 79 -14.34 -0.41 -9.01
C LEU A 79 -13.16 -1.38 -8.90
N PHE A 80 -12.06 -0.89 -8.36
CA PHE A 80 -10.85 -1.67 -8.20
C PHE A 80 -10.23 -1.51 -6.81
N ILE A 81 -9.42 -2.48 -6.42
CA ILE A 81 -8.47 -2.40 -5.32
C ILE A 81 -7.15 -2.93 -5.85
N ASN A 82 -6.12 -2.10 -5.85
CA ASN A 82 -4.76 -2.47 -6.24
C ASN A 82 -3.87 -2.39 -5.02
N GLY A 83 -3.15 -3.45 -4.71
CA GLY A 83 -2.21 -3.49 -3.61
C GLY A 83 -0.82 -3.90 -4.04
N ILE A 84 0.19 -3.27 -3.46
CA ILE A 84 1.60 -3.69 -3.52
C ILE A 84 2.13 -3.83 -2.11
N ALA A 85 3.05 -4.78 -1.90
CA ALA A 85 3.70 -4.98 -0.62
C ALA A 85 5.17 -5.37 -0.80
N LYS A 86 5.94 -5.21 0.28
CA LYS A 86 7.31 -5.73 0.41
C LYS A 86 7.50 -6.32 1.80
N GLY A 87 8.37 -7.31 1.90
CA GLY A 87 8.78 -8.01 3.11
C GLY A 87 9.14 -9.46 2.79
N SER A 88 10.23 -9.97 3.37
CA SER A 88 10.69 -11.36 3.28
C SER A 88 11.39 -11.82 4.55
N GLY A 89 11.92 -10.92 5.35
CA GLY A 89 12.51 -11.14 6.68
C GLY A 89 12.14 -10.02 7.64
N MET A 90 12.39 -10.22 8.93
CA MET A 90 11.97 -9.37 10.04
C MET A 90 10.43 -9.18 10.04
N VAL A 91 9.70 -10.30 9.95
CA VAL A 91 8.23 -10.33 9.89
C VAL A 91 7.66 -11.11 11.08
N HIS A 92 7.02 -10.39 11.99
CA HIS A 92 6.33 -10.94 13.18
C HIS A 92 5.07 -10.12 13.48
N PRO A 93 3.97 -10.73 13.99
CA PRO A 93 2.75 -9.98 14.30
C PRO A 93 2.99 -8.74 15.17
N ASN A 94 2.29 -7.67 14.82
CA ASN A 94 2.31 -6.35 15.43
C ASN A 94 3.52 -5.45 15.15
N MET A 95 4.61 -5.92 14.54
CA MET A 95 5.73 -5.05 14.10
C MET A 95 6.70 -5.82 13.17
N ALA A 96 6.57 -5.72 11.88
CA ALA A 96 7.43 -6.38 10.88
C ALA A 96 7.96 -5.37 9.84
N THR A 97 9.12 -5.56 9.19
CA THR A 97 9.60 -4.66 8.13
C THR A 97 8.78 -4.83 6.85
N MET A 98 7.49 -4.66 6.98
CA MET A 98 6.51 -4.78 5.92
C MET A 98 5.96 -3.40 5.55
N LEU A 99 6.03 -3.07 4.29
CA LEU A 99 5.33 -1.91 3.74
C LEU A 99 4.27 -2.40 2.77
N SER A 100 3.04 -1.95 2.95
CA SER A 100 1.93 -2.23 2.04
C SER A 100 1.16 -0.96 1.68
N PHE A 101 0.92 -0.79 0.38
CA PHE A 101 0.20 0.36 -0.17
C PHE A 101 -0.96 -0.15 -1.00
N ILE A 102 -2.18 0.23 -0.60
CA ILE A 102 -3.42 -0.23 -1.21
C ILE A 102 -4.18 0.98 -1.72
N PHE A 103 -4.63 0.90 -2.96
CA PHE A 103 -5.34 1.98 -3.64
C PHE A 103 -6.67 1.49 -4.18
N THR A 104 -7.70 2.31 -4.03
CA THR A 104 -9.04 2.03 -4.56
C THR A 104 -9.70 3.30 -5.07
N ASN A 105 -10.62 3.17 -6.02
CA ASN A 105 -11.51 4.26 -6.41
C ASN A 105 -12.88 4.18 -5.70
N TYR A 106 -13.03 3.29 -4.71
CA TYR A 106 -14.17 3.30 -3.80
C TYR A 106 -14.07 4.46 -2.83
N ASP A 107 -15.09 5.34 -2.79
CA ASP A 107 -15.15 6.46 -1.84
C ASP A 107 -15.63 5.98 -0.47
N PHE A 108 -14.71 5.86 0.48
CA PHE A 108 -14.99 5.42 1.84
C PHE A 108 -15.09 6.57 2.87
N LYS A 109 -15.03 7.84 2.47
CA LYS A 109 -15.11 8.98 3.39
C LYS A 109 -16.37 9.02 4.23
N SER A 110 -17.49 8.53 3.69
CA SER A 110 -18.79 8.49 4.38
C SER A 110 -19.00 7.24 5.23
N SER A 111 -18.12 6.26 5.16
CA SER A 111 -18.20 5.02 5.92
C SER A 111 -17.10 5.00 6.97
N ASN A 112 -17.46 4.82 8.24
CA ASN A 112 -16.44 4.66 9.30
C ASN A 112 -15.72 3.30 9.12
N LEU A 113 -14.69 3.27 8.25
CA LEU A 113 -13.98 2.05 7.89
C LEU A 113 -12.82 1.71 8.82
N ILE A 114 -12.43 2.57 9.74
CA ILE A 114 -11.19 2.37 10.51
C ILE A 114 -11.21 1.05 11.31
N ASN A 115 -12.33 0.69 11.91
CA ASN A 115 -12.45 -0.55 12.67
C ASN A 115 -12.51 -1.78 11.76
N ASP A 116 -13.21 -1.68 10.63
CA ASP A 116 -13.24 -2.74 9.62
C ASP A 116 -11.84 -2.97 9.03
N PHE A 117 -11.12 -1.89 8.73
CA PHE A 117 -9.76 -1.96 8.21
C PHE A 117 -8.79 -2.60 9.21
N ARG A 118 -8.82 -2.18 10.49
CA ARG A 118 -8.01 -2.80 11.55
C ARG A 118 -8.27 -4.29 11.67
N ARG A 119 -9.56 -4.70 11.70
CA ARG A 119 -9.94 -6.12 11.75
C ARG A 119 -9.39 -6.91 10.54
N ILE A 120 -9.37 -6.32 9.34
CA ILE A 120 -8.80 -6.96 8.16
C ILE A 120 -7.26 -7.05 8.28
N VAL A 121 -6.58 -6.00 8.75
CA VAL A 121 -5.13 -6.04 9.04
C VAL A 121 -4.81 -7.17 10.03
N ASP A 122 -5.60 -7.30 11.11
CA ASP A 122 -5.39 -8.34 12.13
C ASP A 122 -5.53 -9.75 11.56
N LYS A 123 -6.46 -9.97 10.64
CA LYS A 123 -6.68 -11.26 9.97
C LYS A 123 -5.69 -11.58 8.85
N THR A 124 -4.92 -10.61 8.38
CA THR A 124 -4.05 -10.74 7.23
C THR A 124 -2.59 -10.50 7.61
N PHE A 125 -2.13 -9.27 7.56
CA PHE A 125 -0.72 -8.94 7.84
C PHE A 125 -0.30 -9.22 9.28
N ASN A 126 -1.17 -8.99 10.26
CA ASN A 126 -0.88 -9.31 11.67
C ASN A 126 -1.00 -10.81 12.00
N SER A 127 -1.44 -11.65 11.05
CA SER A 127 -1.56 -13.11 11.23
C SER A 127 -0.38 -13.87 10.68
N ILE A 128 0.63 -13.20 10.11
CA ILE A 128 1.81 -13.84 9.54
C ILE A 128 3.04 -13.61 10.41
N SER A 129 3.95 -14.59 10.41
CA SER A 129 5.27 -14.51 11.04
C SER A 129 6.25 -15.30 10.18
N ILE A 130 7.48 -14.80 10.01
CA ILE A 130 8.55 -15.48 9.28
C ILE A 130 9.67 -15.88 10.25
N ASP A 131 10.38 -14.92 10.80
CA ASP A 131 11.57 -15.11 11.63
C ASP A 131 11.39 -14.69 13.10
N SER A 132 10.17 -14.32 13.49
CA SER A 132 9.82 -13.84 14.83
C SER A 132 10.48 -12.52 15.24
N ASP A 133 11.19 -11.85 14.36
CA ASP A 133 11.78 -10.56 14.63
C ASP A 133 10.80 -9.42 14.32
N THR A 134 10.75 -8.41 15.19
CA THR A 134 9.88 -7.24 15.03
C THR A 134 10.62 -6.07 14.40
N SER A 135 9.92 -5.27 13.60
CA SER A 135 10.43 -4.05 12.99
C SER A 135 9.73 -2.81 13.54
N THR A 136 10.39 -1.67 13.42
CA THR A 136 9.83 -0.36 13.78
C THR A 136 9.29 0.41 12.57
N SER A 137 9.28 -0.19 11.38
CA SER A 137 8.99 0.50 10.12
C SER A 137 7.71 0.03 9.43
N ASP A 138 6.91 -0.80 10.08
CA ASP A 138 5.71 -1.38 9.50
C ASP A 138 4.65 -0.36 9.17
N MET A 139 4.08 -0.52 7.99
CA MET A 139 3.04 0.38 7.53
C MET A 139 2.10 -0.30 6.54
N VAL A 140 0.80 -0.18 6.79
CA VAL A 140 -0.26 -0.51 5.83
C VAL A 140 -1.06 0.75 5.55
N LEU A 141 -1.04 1.24 4.32
CA LEU A 141 -1.76 2.44 3.90
C LEU A 141 -2.86 2.08 2.90
N LEU A 142 -4.08 2.54 3.17
CA LEU A 142 -5.21 2.44 2.27
C LEU A 142 -5.59 3.83 1.77
N PHE A 143 -5.51 4.03 0.45
CA PHE A 143 -5.84 5.28 -0.22
C PHE A 143 -7.12 5.15 -1.04
N SER A 144 -8.05 6.10 -0.86
CA SER A 144 -9.17 6.31 -1.77
C SER A 144 -8.81 7.37 -2.79
N ILE A 145 -8.72 6.97 -4.05
CA ILE A 145 -8.65 7.90 -5.17
C ILE A 145 -10.07 8.40 -5.42
N LYS A 146 -10.24 9.70 -5.63
CA LYS A 146 -11.56 10.31 -5.86
C LYS A 146 -12.31 9.57 -6.98
N GLY A 147 -13.26 8.75 -6.60
CA GLY A 147 -14.13 7.99 -7.49
C GLY A 147 -15.50 8.65 -7.67
N GLU A 148 -16.36 8.01 -8.48
CA GLU A 148 -17.73 8.45 -8.63
C GLU A 148 -18.57 8.20 -7.37
N LYS A 149 -19.28 9.22 -6.91
CA LYS A 149 -19.96 9.27 -5.61
C LYS A 149 -21.33 8.59 -5.54
N SER A 150 -21.90 8.13 -6.65
CA SER A 150 -23.30 7.68 -6.68
C SER A 150 -23.43 6.18 -6.97
N PHE A 151 -23.87 5.42 -5.97
CA PHE A 151 -24.24 4.02 -6.07
C PHE A 151 -25.63 3.82 -5.47
N LYS A 152 -26.45 2.96 -6.09
CA LYS A 152 -27.83 2.70 -5.65
C LYS A 152 -27.91 1.97 -4.31
N ASN A 153 -27.00 1.04 -4.03
CA ASN A 153 -26.98 0.25 -2.79
C ASN A 153 -25.64 0.36 -2.06
N LYS A 154 -25.50 1.41 -1.24
CA LYS A 154 -24.25 1.72 -0.52
C LYS A 154 -23.83 0.63 0.49
N ASN A 155 -24.79 -0.01 1.17
CA ASN A 155 -24.47 -1.02 2.20
C ASN A 155 -23.95 -2.30 1.55
N GLN A 156 -24.60 -2.81 0.52
CA GLN A 156 -24.14 -3.99 -0.21
C GLN A 156 -22.77 -3.74 -0.83
N LEU A 157 -22.56 -2.57 -1.41
CA LEU A 157 -21.29 -2.19 -2.01
C LEU A 157 -20.16 -2.12 -0.95
N LYS A 158 -20.46 -1.61 0.26
CA LYS A 158 -19.49 -1.60 1.37
C LYS A 158 -19.09 -3.02 1.75
N LEU A 159 -20.03 -3.95 1.88
CA LEU A 159 -19.73 -5.35 2.21
C LEU A 159 -18.85 -6.00 1.14
N THR A 160 -19.19 -5.84 -0.13
CA THR A 160 -18.37 -6.35 -1.25
C THR A 160 -16.98 -5.72 -1.26
N PHE A 161 -16.88 -4.41 -1.00
CA PHE A 161 -15.58 -3.73 -0.89
C PHE A 161 -14.72 -4.33 0.22
N LEU A 162 -15.27 -4.55 1.42
CA LEU A 162 -14.54 -5.12 2.54
C LEU A 162 -14.08 -6.55 2.28
N GLU A 163 -14.93 -7.37 1.66
CA GLU A 163 -14.59 -8.74 1.24
C GLU A 163 -13.42 -8.75 0.24
N LYS A 164 -13.49 -7.89 -0.79
CA LYS A 164 -12.41 -7.75 -1.78
C LYS A 164 -11.14 -7.16 -1.19
N LEU A 165 -11.25 -6.22 -0.26
CA LEU A 165 -10.11 -5.67 0.46
C LEU A 165 -9.40 -6.73 1.31
N GLU A 166 -10.18 -7.54 2.06
CA GLU A 166 -9.64 -8.66 2.84
C GLU A 166 -8.91 -9.65 1.91
N LYS A 167 -9.49 -9.97 0.75
CA LYS A 167 -8.84 -10.84 -0.24
C LYS A 167 -7.51 -10.27 -0.75
N VAL A 168 -7.47 -9.00 -1.18
CA VAL A 168 -6.23 -8.36 -1.64
C VAL A 168 -5.15 -8.40 -0.56
N MET A 169 -5.51 -8.07 0.68
CA MET A 169 -4.56 -8.05 1.80
C MET A 169 -4.08 -9.46 2.18
N LEU A 170 -4.95 -10.46 2.12
CA LEU A 170 -4.61 -11.86 2.37
C LEU A 170 -3.62 -12.38 1.31
N GLU A 171 -3.89 -12.14 0.03
CA GLU A 171 -3.00 -12.54 -1.06
C GLU A 171 -1.61 -11.89 -0.91
N LEU A 172 -1.55 -10.60 -0.57
CA LEU A 172 -0.28 -9.92 -0.32
C LEU A 172 0.46 -10.51 0.89
N ALA A 173 -0.25 -10.82 1.98
CA ALA A 173 0.32 -11.44 3.17
C ALA A 173 0.88 -12.84 2.85
N GLN A 174 0.16 -13.64 2.06
CA GLN A 174 0.62 -14.96 1.59
C GLN A 174 1.85 -14.86 0.69
N LEU A 175 1.92 -13.85 -0.19
CA LEU A 175 3.11 -13.60 -1.00
C LEU A 175 4.34 -13.23 -0.16
N ILE A 176 4.15 -12.51 0.97
CA ILE A 176 5.22 -12.22 1.92
C ILE A 176 5.73 -13.50 2.56
N VAL A 177 4.83 -14.35 3.07
CA VAL A 177 5.20 -15.65 3.68
C VAL A 177 5.88 -16.57 2.67
N LYS A 178 5.40 -16.61 1.42
CA LYS A 178 5.99 -17.41 0.35
C LYS A 178 7.42 -17.00 0.00
N ASP A 179 7.77 -15.75 0.25
CA ASP A 179 9.11 -15.18 0.02
C ASP A 179 9.94 -15.12 1.31
N GLY A 180 9.47 -15.73 2.37
CA GLY A 180 10.12 -15.74 3.68
C GLY A 180 11.51 -16.39 3.64
N GLU A 181 12.48 -15.76 4.32
CA GLU A 181 13.85 -16.22 4.52
C GLU A 181 13.94 -17.38 5.53
#